data_6cc9bcfa297403f179819628a222f35a
#
_entry.id   6cc9bcfa297403f179819628a222f35a
#
_cell.length_a   1.000
_cell.length_b   1.000
_cell.length_c   1.000
_cell.angle_alpha   90.00
_cell.angle_beta   90.00
_cell.angle_gamma   90.00
#
_symmetry.space_group_name_H-M   'P 1'
#
loop_
_entity.id
_entity.type
_entity.pdbx_description
1 polymer ?
#
loop_
_entity_poly.entity_id
_entity_poly.type
_entity_poly.pdbx_seq_one_letter_code
_entity_poly.pdbx_strand_id
1 'polypeptide(L)'
;MQKKNIIKIGALALLLVLSSIASVMYAFAYTEKREVIYSNTITIEGQEVKFRAFYLSEPAVLFEVKLTVSEGTIKWTPHSAVMFEDTLGWFPRKVDGVLSGTIQRWVCETDNGIVKWSVDQENVDMVWYLNFYNPDDYTKEVHIEVTKVWEEQNYNGLL
;
A
#
# COMPACT_ATOMS: atom_id res chain seq x y z
N MET A 1 -41.69 -35.98 25.02
CA MET A 1 -41.26 -34.96 24.02
C MET A 1 -40.25 -33.92 24.53
N GLN A 2 -40.11 -33.66 25.83
CA GLN A 2 -39.23 -32.61 26.35
C GLN A 2 -37.71 -32.90 26.29
N LYS A 3 -37.28 -34.15 26.53
CA LYS A 3 -35.82 -34.50 26.56
C LYS A 3 -35.09 -34.25 25.23
N LYS A 4 -35.74 -34.48 24.08
CA LYS A 4 -35.12 -34.25 22.75
C LYS A 4 -34.87 -32.77 22.44
N ASN A 5 -35.69 -31.88 22.97
CA ASN A 5 -35.53 -30.43 22.74
C ASN A 5 -34.42 -29.85 23.65
N ILE A 6 -34.24 -30.34 24.85
CA ILE A 6 -33.16 -29.94 25.76
C ILE A 6 -31.80 -30.29 25.17
N ILE A 7 -31.65 -31.48 24.59
CA ILE A 7 -30.40 -31.91 23.94
C ILE A 7 -30.07 -31.02 22.72
N LYS A 8 -31.08 -30.66 21.91
CA LYS A 8 -30.88 -29.78 20.75
C LYS A 8 -30.48 -28.35 21.15
N ILE A 9 -31.08 -27.81 22.21
CA ILE A 9 -30.74 -26.49 22.74
C ILE A 9 -29.35 -26.48 23.30
N GLY A 10 -28.96 -27.52 24.07
CA GLY A 10 -27.63 -27.66 24.61
C GLY A 10 -26.54 -27.79 23.53
N ALA A 11 -26.80 -28.53 22.45
CA ALA A 11 -25.89 -28.67 21.34
C ALA A 11 -25.73 -27.36 20.56
N LEU A 12 -26.82 -26.61 20.36
CA LEU A 12 -26.76 -25.29 19.70
C LEU A 12 -26.00 -24.26 20.52
N ALA A 13 -26.22 -24.23 21.85
CA ALA A 13 -25.49 -23.36 22.75
C ALA A 13 -23.99 -23.68 22.78
N LEU A 14 -23.62 -24.95 22.77
CA LEU A 14 -22.24 -25.40 22.73
C LEU A 14 -21.57 -24.98 21.40
N LEU A 15 -22.26 -25.12 20.27
CA LEU A 15 -21.77 -24.68 18.96
C LEU A 15 -21.53 -23.17 18.91
N LEU A 16 -22.43 -22.37 19.48
CA LEU A 16 -22.28 -20.92 19.56
C LEU A 16 -21.08 -20.51 20.43
N VAL A 17 -20.89 -21.18 21.57
CA VAL A 17 -19.72 -20.93 22.44
C VAL A 17 -18.42 -21.32 21.73
N LEU A 18 -18.37 -22.47 21.08
CA LEU A 18 -17.17 -22.91 20.33
C LEU A 18 -16.85 -21.98 19.16
N SER A 19 -17.86 -21.50 18.42
CA SER A 19 -17.65 -20.56 17.33
C SER A 19 -17.17 -19.20 17.84
N SER A 20 -17.66 -18.73 18.99
CA SER A 20 -17.21 -17.50 19.64
C SER A 20 -15.76 -17.60 20.09
N ILE A 21 -15.39 -18.73 20.71
CA ILE A 21 -14.01 -18.98 21.15
C ILE A 21 -13.07 -19.03 19.95
N ALA A 22 -13.45 -19.74 18.88
CA ALA A 22 -12.66 -19.83 17.67
C ALA A 22 -12.47 -18.45 17.01
N SER A 23 -13.51 -17.61 16.98
CA SER A 23 -13.42 -16.24 16.44
C SER A 23 -12.51 -15.35 17.29
N VAL A 24 -12.56 -15.49 18.60
CA VAL A 24 -11.68 -14.74 19.52
C VAL A 24 -10.24 -15.22 19.37
N MET A 25 -9.99 -16.52 19.30
CA MET A 25 -8.64 -17.08 19.09
C MET A 25 -8.06 -16.64 17.74
N TYR A 26 -8.88 -16.58 16.69
CA TYR A 26 -8.46 -16.11 15.38
C TYR A 26 -8.12 -14.60 15.40
N ALA A 27 -8.90 -13.79 16.11
CA ALA A 27 -8.65 -12.36 16.25
C ALA A 27 -7.36 -12.04 17.04
N PHE A 28 -6.93 -12.93 17.94
CA PHE A 28 -5.66 -12.80 18.68
C PHE A 28 -4.47 -13.44 18.00
N ALA A 29 -4.68 -14.19 16.91
CA ALA A 29 -3.61 -14.92 16.23
C ALA A 29 -2.70 -14.02 15.37
N TYR A 30 -3.20 -12.87 14.92
CA TYR A 30 -2.47 -11.96 14.05
C TYR A 30 -2.52 -10.54 14.57
N THR A 31 -1.38 -9.87 14.55
CA THR A 31 -1.27 -8.42 14.82
C THR A 31 -0.71 -7.74 13.59
N GLU A 32 -1.39 -6.72 13.13
CA GLU A 32 -0.89 -5.84 12.07
C GLU A 32 0.33 -5.08 12.60
N LYS A 33 1.43 -5.16 11.88
CA LYS A 33 2.67 -4.43 12.11
C LYS A 33 2.88 -3.42 11.00
N ARG A 34 3.52 -2.30 11.36
CA ARG A 34 3.76 -1.18 10.47
C ARG A 34 5.16 -0.62 10.67
N GLU A 35 5.82 -0.30 9.58
CA GLU A 35 7.16 0.30 9.59
C GLU A 35 7.27 1.34 8.48
N VAL A 36 7.71 2.54 8.82
CA VAL A 36 8.04 3.56 7.81
C VAL A 36 9.39 3.18 7.20
N ILE A 37 9.37 2.79 5.92
CA ILE A 37 10.56 2.35 5.19
C ILE A 37 11.16 3.46 4.30
N TYR A 38 10.41 4.51 4.05
CA TYR A 38 10.86 5.67 3.28
C TYR A 38 10.13 6.93 3.75
N SER A 39 10.87 8.00 3.96
CA SER A 39 10.30 9.32 4.25
C SER A 39 11.23 10.39 3.68
N ASN A 40 10.73 11.21 2.78
CA ASN A 40 11.52 12.29 2.17
C ASN A 40 10.60 13.38 1.56
N THR A 41 11.16 14.58 1.42
CA THR A 41 10.53 15.66 0.66
C THR A 41 11.32 15.89 -0.62
N ILE A 42 10.62 16.01 -1.73
CA ILE A 42 11.19 16.28 -3.04
C ILE A 42 10.57 17.54 -3.63
N THR A 43 11.36 18.25 -4.41
CA THR A 43 10.90 19.38 -5.21
C THR A 43 10.69 18.89 -6.64
N ILE A 44 9.54 19.20 -7.25
CA ILE A 44 9.20 18.83 -8.63
C ILE A 44 8.87 20.12 -9.39
N GLU A 45 9.68 20.45 -10.38
CA GLU A 45 9.46 21.63 -11.22
C GLU A 45 8.19 21.47 -12.05
N GLY A 46 7.70 22.59 -12.60
CA GLY A 46 6.54 22.58 -13.47
C GLY A 46 6.74 21.64 -14.66
N GLN A 47 5.76 20.79 -14.93
CA GLN A 47 5.75 19.81 -16.01
C GLN A 47 6.93 18.81 -15.96
N GLU A 48 7.53 18.63 -14.77
CA GLU A 48 8.62 17.69 -14.55
C GLU A 48 8.10 16.31 -14.10
N VAL A 49 8.82 15.27 -14.52
CA VAL A 49 8.68 13.91 -14.00
C VAL A 49 9.86 13.61 -13.11
N LYS A 50 9.57 13.15 -11.89
CA LYS A 50 10.58 12.63 -10.96
C LYS A 50 10.19 11.25 -10.48
N PHE A 51 11.19 10.46 -10.13
CA PHE A 51 10.97 9.18 -9.48
C PHE A 51 11.79 9.04 -8.21
N ARG A 52 11.31 8.18 -7.33
CA ARG A 52 12.00 7.74 -6.11
C ARG A 52 11.88 6.24 -6.00
N ALA A 53 12.94 5.63 -5.50
CA ALA A 53 13.00 4.20 -5.27
C ALA A 53 13.02 3.92 -3.76
N PHE A 54 12.38 2.84 -3.36
CA PHE A 54 12.47 2.26 -2.03
C PHE A 54 12.55 0.74 -2.14
N TYR A 55 13.13 0.10 -1.13
CA TYR A 55 13.21 -1.35 -1.07
C TYR A 55 12.10 -1.88 -0.17
N LEU A 56 11.27 -2.78 -0.69
CA LEU A 56 10.21 -3.43 0.06
C LEU A 56 10.69 -4.81 0.49
N SER A 57 11.21 -4.89 1.72
CA SER A 57 11.70 -6.14 2.31
C SER A 57 10.56 -7.01 2.84
N GLU A 58 10.77 -8.31 2.90
CA GLU A 58 9.92 -9.20 3.68
C GLU A 58 9.96 -8.86 5.19
N PRO A 59 8.87 -9.17 5.94
CA PRO A 59 7.55 -9.54 5.45
C PRO A 59 6.76 -8.30 5.00
N ALA A 60 5.94 -8.44 3.96
CA ALA A 60 5.00 -7.40 3.56
C ALA A 60 3.77 -8.02 2.90
N VAL A 61 2.58 -7.49 3.19
CA VAL A 61 1.33 -7.83 2.49
C VAL A 61 0.78 -6.63 1.71
N LEU A 62 1.13 -5.43 2.14
CA LEU A 62 0.86 -4.18 1.44
C LEU A 62 1.87 -3.11 1.85
N PHE A 63 1.93 -2.04 1.08
CA PHE A 63 2.51 -0.78 1.53
C PHE A 63 1.52 0.36 1.36
N GLU A 64 1.65 1.36 2.20
CA GLU A 64 0.87 2.59 2.14
C GLU A 64 1.80 3.72 1.68
N VAL A 65 1.35 4.49 0.71
CA VAL A 65 2.02 5.71 0.28
C VAL A 65 1.18 6.89 0.73
N LYS A 66 1.75 7.68 1.63
CA LYS A 66 1.16 8.95 2.07
C LYS A 66 1.90 10.09 1.37
N LEU A 67 1.14 10.92 0.69
CA LEU A 67 1.64 12.12 0.04
C LEU A 67 1.06 13.36 0.68
N THR A 68 1.91 14.39 0.79
CA THR A 68 1.50 15.76 1.13
C THR A 68 2.13 16.69 0.13
N VAL A 69 1.30 17.37 -0.64
CA VAL A 69 1.70 18.30 -1.70
C VAL A 69 1.53 19.72 -1.19
N SER A 70 2.52 20.57 -1.44
CA SER A 70 2.52 21.97 -0.97
C SER A 70 1.35 22.76 -1.53
N GLU A 71 0.99 22.51 -2.78
CA GLU A 71 -0.09 23.22 -3.49
C GLU A 71 -0.61 22.38 -4.67
N GLY A 72 -1.92 22.40 -4.91
CA GLY A 72 -2.58 21.70 -6.01
C GLY A 72 -2.46 20.18 -5.92
N THR A 73 -2.42 19.50 -7.06
CA THR A 73 -2.36 18.04 -7.15
C THR A 73 -1.08 17.54 -7.80
N ILE A 74 -0.72 16.31 -7.55
CA ILE A 74 0.37 15.58 -8.21
C ILE A 74 -0.19 14.28 -8.81
N LYS A 75 0.27 13.91 -10.00
CA LYS A 75 -0.03 12.61 -10.59
C LYS A 75 1.10 11.65 -10.28
N TRP A 76 0.77 10.43 -9.89
CA TRP A 76 1.78 9.48 -9.51
C TRP A 76 1.35 8.03 -9.71
N THR A 77 2.32 7.12 -9.72
CA THR A 77 2.07 5.69 -9.85
C THR A 77 3.23 4.88 -9.24
N PRO A 78 2.95 3.81 -8.50
CA PRO A 78 3.95 2.85 -8.05
C PRO A 78 4.21 1.78 -9.12
N HIS A 79 5.44 1.30 -9.18
CA HIS A 79 5.87 0.17 -10.02
C HIS A 79 6.90 -0.67 -9.30
N SER A 80 6.81 -1.99 -9.41
CA SER A 80 7.91 -2.88 -9.05
C SER A 80 9.04 -2.79 -10.09
N ALA A 81 10.25 -3.21 -9.72
CA ALA A 81 11.40 -3.19 -10.61
C ALA A 81 11.15 -3.99 -11.91
N VAL A 82 10.40 -5.09 -11.82
CA VAL A 82 10.05 -5.92 -12.98
C VAL A 82 9.15 -5.18 -13.96
N MET A 83 8.20 -4.39 -13.45
CA MET A 83 7.28 -3.60 -14.29
C MET A 83 7.92 -2.33 -14.83
N PHE A 84 9.01 -1.86 -14.22
CA PHE A 84 9.64 -0.60 -14.59
C PHE A 84 10.27 -0.66 -15.97
N GLU A 85 10.93 -1.75 -16.34
CA GLU A 85 11.55 -1.92 -17.65
C GLU A 85 10.52 -1.88 -18.78
N ASP A 86 9.39 -2.55 -18.59
CA ASP A 86 8.30 -2.59 -19.56
C ASP A 86 7.55 -1.26 -19.69
N THR A 87 7.63 -0.41 -18.67
CA THR A 87 6.85 0.83 -18.58
C THR A 87 7.66 2.10 -18.84
N LEU A 88 8.96 2.01 -19.06
CA LEU A 88 9.83 3.17 -19.32
C LEU A 88 9.36 4.05 -20.48
N GLY A 89 8.64 3.50 -21.45
CA GLY A 89 8.02 4.24 -22.55
C GLY A 89 6.71 4.95 -22.18
N TRP A 90 6.15 4.69 -21.01
CA TRP A 90 4.84 5.22 -20.60
C TRP A 90 4.94 6.54 -19.83
N PHE A 91 6.14 6.88 -19.36
CA PHE A 91 6.35 8.12 -18.60
C PHE A 91 6.65 9.26 -19.55
N PRO A 92 5.99 10.42 -19.35
CA PRO A 92 6.34 11.60 -20.11
C PRO A 92 7.80 11.96 -19.79
N ARG A 93 8.57 12.18 -20.84
CA ARG A 93 9.95 12.68 -20.76
C ARG A 93 9.99 14.07 -21.34
N LYS A 94 10.67 14.98 -20.66
CA LYS A 94 10.96 16.28 -21.19
C LYS A 94 12.22 16.17 -22.07
N VAL A 95 12.05 16.26 -23.39
CA VAL A 95 13.13 16.28 -24.35
C VAL A 95 13.09 17.64 -25.02
N ASP A 96 14.18 18.41 -24.93
CA ASP A 96 14.31 19.76 -25.50
C ASP A 96 13.16 20.72 -25.07
N GLY A 97 12.70 20.59 -23.83
CA GLY A 97 11.61 21.40 -23.29
C GLY A 97 10.20 20.94 -23.67
N VAL A 98 10.06 19.90 -24.48
CA VAL A 98 8.78 19.34 -24.91
C VAL A 98 8.51 18.04 -24.14
N LEU A 99 7.32 17.92 -23.53
CA LEU A 99 6.84 16.68 -22.95
C LEU A 99 6.51 15.68 -24.06
N SER A 100 7.24 14.57 -24.10
CA SER A 100 6.93 13.43 -24.96
C SER A 100 6.58 12.22 -24.12
N GLY A 101 5.56 11.46 -24.51
CA GLY A 101 5.11 10.25 -23.82
C GLY A 101 3.63 10.27 -23.45
N THR A 102 3.10 9.12 -23.05
CA THR A 102 1.67 8.97 -22.76
C THR A 102 1.39 9.27 -21.30
N ILE A 103 0.79 10.43 -21.01
CA ILE A 103 0.31 10.83 -19.65
C ILE A 103 -0.91 9.97 -19.20
N GLN A 104 -1.46 9.13 -20.07
CA GLN A 104 -2.75 8.48 -19.89
C GLN A 104 -2.79 7.34 -18.85
N ARG A 105 -1.68 6.98 -18.21
CA ARG A 105 -1.61 5.83 -17.29
C ARG A 105 -1.18 6.15 -15.87
N TRP A 106 -1.33 7.40 -15.44
CA TRP A 106 -1.17 7.74 -14.04
C TRP A 106 -2.33 7.15 -13.23
N VAL A 107 -2.00 6.35 -12.24
CA VAL A 107 -2.99 5.58 -11.45
C VAL A 107 -3.65 6.46 -10.40
N CYS A 108 -2.91 7.42 -9.87
CA CYS A 108 -3.36 8.29 -8.78
C CYS A 108 -3.15 9.76 -9.10
N GLU A 109 -4.09 10.57 -8.65
CA GLU A 109 -3.97 12.01 -8.58
C GLU A 109 -4.34 12.44 -7.17
N THR A 110 -3.49 13.20 -6.48
CA THR A 110 -3.73 13.59 -5.09
C THR A 110 -3.08 14.93 -4.76
N ASP A 111 -3.73 15.66 -3.88
CA ASP A 111 -3.18 16.80 -3.14
C ASP A 111 -2.60 16.32 -1.80
N ASN A 112 -3.42 15.62 -1.02
CA ASN A 112 -3.04 15.02 0.25
C ASN A 112 -3.81 13.72 0.42
N GLY A 113 -3.11 12.62 0.71
CA GLY A 113 -3.82 11.36 0.88
C GLY A 113 -2.93 10.18 1.18
N ILE A 114 -3.60 9.08 1.51
CA ILE A 114 -2.99 7.78 1.74
C ILE A 114 -3.57 6.81 0.73
N VAL A 115 -2.71 6.17 -0.04
CA VAL A 115 -3.08 5.08 -0.95
C VAL A 115 -2.43 3.80 -0.47
N LYS A 116 -3.25 2.74 -0.35
CA LYS A 116 -2.81 1.40 0.02
C LYS A 116 -2.60 0.58 -1.25
N TRP A 117 -1.47 -0.11 -1.31
CA TRP A 117 -1.11 -0.95 -2.44
C TRP A 117 -0.83 -2.36 -1.96
N SER A 118 -1.69 -3.31 -2.34
CA SER A 118 -1.48 -4.73 -2.04
C SER A 118 -0.30 -5.27 -2.84
N VAL A 119 0.46 -6.16 -2.22
CA VAL A 119 1.67 -6.73 -2.81
C VAL A 119 1.56 -8.25 -2.81
N ASP A 120 1.69 -8.85 -3.98
CA ASP A 120 1.84 -10.30 -4.10
C ASP A 120 3.21 -10.73 -3.61
N GLN A 121 3.34 -11.96 -3.09
CA GLN A 121 4.60 -12.46 -2.53
C GLN A 121 5.79 -12.38 -3.49
N GLU A 122 5.55 -12.54 -4.79
CA GLU A 122 6.58 -12.41 -5.83
C GLU A 122 7.08 -10.99 -6.04
N ASN A 123 6.36 -10.00 -5.53
CA ASN A 123 6.68 -8.57 -5.61
C ASN A 123 7.21 -7.99 -4.28
N VAL A 124 7.49 -8.85 -3.31
CA VAL A 124 8.20 -8.51 -2.07
C VAL A 124 9.69 -8.79 -2.26
N ASP A 125 10.51 -8.24 -1.40
CA ASP A 125 11.98 -8.34 -1.41
C ASP A 125 12.62 -7.76 -2.69
N MET A 126 12.04 -6.66 -3.17
CA MET A 126 12.51 -5.96 -4.36
C MET A 126 12.42 -4.43 -4.26
N VAL A 127 13.03 -3.79 -5.24
CA VAL A 127 12.93 -2.34 -5.40
C VAL A 127 11.61 -1.97 -6.04
N TRP A 128 10.96 -0.97 -5.44
CA TRP A 128 9.80 -0.30 -5.98
C TRP A 128 10.13 1.14 -6.35
N TYR A 129 9.46 1.64 -7.38
CA TYR A 129 9.60 3.00 -7.86
C TYR A 129 8.27 3.75 -7.71
N LEU A 130 8.33 4.96 -7.20
CA LEU A 130 7.25 5.93 -7.22
C LEU A 130 7.59 6.97 -8.27
N ASN A 131 6.74 7.08 -9.28
CA ASN A 131 6.90 8.06 -10.35
C ASN A 131 5.90 9.17 -10.11
N PHE A 132 6.37 10.41 -10.20
CA PHE A 132 5.60 11.62 -9.96
C PHE A 132 5.65 12.51 -11.19
N TYR A 133 4.52 13.10 -11.51
CA TYR A 133 4.40 14.12 -12.54
C TYR A 133 3.68 15.34 -11.97
N ASN A 134 4.31 16.51 -12.09
CA ASN A 134 3.69 17.78 -11.77
C ASN A 134 2.98 18.30 -13.05
N PRO A 135 1.63 18.31 -13.11
CA PRO A 135 0.91 18.77 -14.29
C PRO A 135 0.89 20.28 -14.46
N ASP A 136 1.22 21.03 -13.41
CA ASP A 136 1.19 22.48 -13.41
C ASP A 136 2.52 23.06 -13.93
N ASP A 137 2.57 24.34 -14.14
CA ASP A 137 3.75 25.07 -14.64
C ASP A 137 4.63 25.67 -13.53
N TYR A 138 4.23 25.50 -12.28
CA TYR A 138 4.99 25.95 -11.10
C TYR A 138 5.57 24.79 -10.30
N THR A 139 6.58 25.10 -9.51
CA THR A 139 7.29 24.14 -8.67
C THR A 139 6.45 23.71 -7.45
N LYS A 140 6.48 22.43 -7.12
CA LYS A 140 5.81 21.86 -5.95
C LYS A 140 6.81 21.14 -5.05
N GLU A 141 6.56 21.20 -3.75
CA GLU A 141 7.18 20.30 -2.79
C GLU A 141 6.22 19.14 -2.49
N VAL A 142 6.75 17.93 -2.52
CA VAL A 142 5.98 16.71 -2.25
C VAL A 142 6.69 15.95 -1.14
N HIS A 143 6.04 15.85 0.02
CA HIS A 143 6.48 14.98 1.09
C HIS A 143 5.90 13.59 0.84
N ILE A 144 6.77 12.58 0.87
CA ILE A 144 6.47 11.18 0.57
C ILE A 144 6.81 10.36 1.81
N GLU A 145 5.85 9.60 2.30
CA GLU A 145 6.05 8.59 3.35
C GLU A 145 5.55 7.25 2.85
N VAL A 146 6.39 6.22 2.90
CA VAL A 146 6.03 4.85 2.55
C VAL A 146 6.09 4.00 3.80
N THR A 147 4.97 3.38 4.14
CA THR A 147 4.84 2.49 5.29
C THR A 147 4.60 1.07 4.81
N LYS A 148 5.46 0.16 5.18
CA LYS A 148 5.30 -1.27 4.99
C LYS A 148 4.33 -1.81 6.04
N VAL A 149 3.42 -2.70 5.63
CA VAL A 149 2.44 -3.35 6.51
C VAL A 149 2.50 -4.85 6.34
N TRP A 150 2.50 -5.58 7.44
CA TRP A 150 2.46 -7.04 7.46
C TRP A 150 1.68 -7.55 8.66
N GLU A 151 1.36 -8.83 8.65
CA GLU A 151 0.73 -9.52 9.76
C GLU A 151 1.76 -10.37 10.49
N GLU A 152 1.85 -10.22 11.80
CA GLU A 152 2.67 -11.07 12.66
C GLU A 152 1.80 -12.01 13.47
N GLN A 153 2.11 -13.29 13.39
CA GLN A 153 1.40 -14.28 14.18
C GLN A 153 1.87 -14.24 15.63
N ASN A 154 0.94 -13.94 16.53
CA ASN A 154 1.23 -13.93 17.97
C ASN A 154 1.15 -15.35 18.54
N TYR A 155 2.28 -15.99 18.74
CA TYR A 155 2.36 -17.27 19.43
C TYR A 155 2.25 -17.16 20.98
N ASN A 156 1.98 -15.98 21.50
CA ASN A 156 1.94 -15.74 22.94
C ASN A 156 0.62 -16.21 23.53
N GLY A 157 0.52 -17.48 23.93
CA GLY A 157 -0.57 -17.90 24.79
C GLY A 157 -0.95 -19.36 24.88
N LEU A 158 -0.18 -20.28 24.34
CA LEU A 158 -0.43 -21.71 24.55
C LEU A 158 0.88 -22.45 24.90
N LEU A 159 1.42 -22.15 26.06
CA LEU A 159 2.30 -23.03 26.83
C LEU A 159 1.73 -23.14 28.24
#